data_a4cb9650f6a91f824ce7a8bc9a6924c5
#
_entry.id   a4cb9650f6a91f824ce7a8bc9a6924c5
#
_cell.length_a   1.000
_cell.length_b   1.000
_cell.length_c   1.000
_cell.angle_alpha   90.00
_cell.angle_beta   90.00
_cell.angle_gamma   90.00
#
_symmetry.space_group_name_H-M   'P 1'
#
loop_
_entity.id
_entity.type
_entity.pdbx_description
1 polymer ?
#
loop_
_entity_poly.entity_id
_entity_poly.type
_entity_poly.pdbx_seq_one_letter_code
_entity_poly.pdbx_strand_id
1 'polypeptide(L)'
;MKRNIIFSGLIAATTLLTFASCYDLDDMNRDPYGLEGADNAGGEVTPDAPDDSKYADINLNYSVSKADSAAYKKTLADAPATFRNFLYQGYYNDYQITTNLSHDIYAGYVANNQPKHATKSPDFGYSDGWSGQRWAHFYTERSTEYRDLLRSYKFNDTPERYKNMFYITRIYYAFLALANTDTYGDMPFREYVQAKVPETNNVQYDTQEQVYDAMFRMLEQAVDSIKPEDASQYKIDKDDICYFGDAEKWCRFANSLRLRMALRISNVAPERAKQEAEAALNNKYGLMKSNADNMQTVPKHAPVEMGGEDGGGDENGLAMCSVAYGGESVLSKDMEEFYRNLSTGGKDYIIKKGRNESETKQIDPRCLVCWYRSNMTASTLASGQDALRNDFVGCERGAQAPDISMDPLKYSLTRTVKDGASKDLPDDHWFNYSRPTVWFGYAESLFLKAEAALRGWAGSNLTMDAEGYFRAGVKASMDYYHIADADAEKYINGIVALNDGTFQSGDRERMLEAIITHKWMAVFPNGNEGWADFRRTDYPALHNQLSNFSGGDVPNGKQIKRLLYPNSESQNKYYTSHAELQQKNTQGTRLWWDVADTNDAAGNRLKPNNFR
;
A
#
# COMPACT_ATOMS: atom_id res chain seq x y z
N MET A 1 47.25 29.24 -17.60
CA MET A 1 47.97 27.97 -17.79
C MET A 1 47.40 26.93 -16.88
N LYS A 2 46.90 25.88 -17.49
CA LYS A 2 46.67 24.53 -16.97
C LYS A 2 46.27 24.36 -15.48
N ARG A 3 44.96 24.19 -15.28
CA ARG A 3 44.37 23.28 -14.25
C ARG A 3 42.85 23.32 -14.42
N ASN A 4 42.31 22.50 -15.24
CA ASN A 4 40.93 22.06 -15.26
C ASN A 4 40.85 20.95 -16.31
N ILE A 5 40.79 19.77 -15.90
CA ILE A 5 40.27 18.53 -16.51
C ILE A 5 40.78 17.41 -15.63
N ILE A 6 39.99 17.00 -14.66
CA ILE A 6 39.90 15.65 -14.08
C ILE A 6 38.78 15.75 -13.03
N PHE A 7 37.52 15.62 -13.46
CA PHE A 7 36.38 15.28 -12.60
C PHE A 7 35.12 14.93 -13.44
N SER A 8 35.32 14.18 -14.51
CA SER A 8 34.19 13.69 -15.30
C SER A 8 34.32 12.21 -15.70
N GLY A 9 35.18 11.47 -15.01
CA GLY A 9 35.48 10.11 -15.40
C GLY A 9 35.20 9.03 -14.35
N LEU A 10 34.62 9.35 -13.20
CA LEU A 10 34.51 8.38 -12.11
C LEU A 10 33.08 8.03 -11.66
N ILE A 11 32.06 8.62 -12.29
CA ILE A 11 30.66 8.30 -11.95
C ILE A 11 30.02 7.29 -12.92
N ALA A 12 30.65 7.02 -14.05
CA ALA A 12 30.14 6.05 -15.02
C ALA A 12 30.62 4.60 -14.83
N ALA A 13 31.49 4.34 -13.85
CA ALA A 13 32.09 3.01 -13.65
C ALA A 13 31.57 2.23 -12.44
N THR A 14 30.75 2.84 -11.58
CA THR A 14 30.23 2.19 -10.37
C THR A 14 28.79 1.70 -10.48
N THR A 15 28.09 1.99 -11.56
CA THR A 15 26.70 1.53 -11.79
C THR A 15 26.58 0.28 -12.65
N LEU A 16 27.67 -0.34 -13.07
CA LEU A 16 27.65 -1.52 -13.96
C LEU A 16 28.14 -2.83 -13.28
N LEU A 17 28.29 -2.86 -11.98
CA LEU A 17 28.89 -4.04 -11.31
C LEU A 17 28.01 -4.70 -10.22
N THR A 18 26.71 -4.41 -10.14
CA THR A 18 25.88 -5.02 -9.09
C THR A 18 24.61 -5.73 -9.56
N PHE A 19 24.38 -5.97 -10.84
CA PHE A 19 23.17 -6.71 -11.27
C PHE A 19 23.47 -7.86 -12.24
N ALA A 20 24.49 -8.65 -11.96
CA ALA A 20 24.61 -9.98 -12.51
C ALA A 20 24.59 -10.99 -11.35
N SER A 21 23.59 -10.91 -10.45
CA SER A 21 23.18 -12.09 -9.71
C SER A 21 22.02 -12.69 -10.47
N CYS A 22 22.30 -13.63 -11.37
CA CYS A 22 21.37 -14.69 -11.66
C CYS A 22 21.09 -15.36 -10.32
N TYR A 23 20.03 -14.95 -9.61
CA TYR A 23 19.49 -15.75 -8.53
C TYR A 23 18.97 -17.01 -9.20
N ASP A 24 19.65 -18.12 -8.95
CA ASP A 24 19.13 -19.44 -9.27
C ASP A 24 17.89 -19.64 -8.41
N LEU A 25 16.73 -19.88 -9.03
CA LEU A 25 15.50 -20.18 -8.31
C LEU A 25 15.65 -21.39 -7.39
N ASP A 26 16.54 -22.31 -7.72
CA ASP A 26 16.86 -23.44 -6.88
C ASP A 26 17.61 -23.02 -5.60
N ASP A 27 18.43 -21.97 -5.66
CA ASP A 27 19.08 -21.42 -4.47
C ASP A 27 18.12 -20.56 -3.61
N MET A 28 17.14 -19.89 -4.24
CA MET A 28 16.13 -19.10 -3.51
C MET A 28 15.12 -19.98 -2.76
N ASN A 29 14.92 -21.22 -3.21
CA ASN A 29 13.99 -22.18 -2.60
C ASN A 29 14.69 -23.22 -1.70
N ARG A 30 16.00 -23.16 -1.56
CA ARG A 30 16.68 -23.99 -0.58
C ARG A 30 16.34 -23.51 0.82
N ASP A 31 15.88 -24.42 1.64
CA ASP A 31 15.76 -24.20 3.08
C ASP A 31 17.16 -23.85 3.62
N PRO A 32 17.40 -22.60 4.09
CA PRO A 32 18.71 -22.19 4.56
C PRO A 32 19.20 -23.00 5.77
N TYR A 33 18.33 -23.84 6.34
CA TYR A 33 18.63 -24.69 7.47
C TYR A 33 18.85 -26.17 7.11
N GLY A 34 18.87 -26.53 5.80
CA GLY A 34 19.22 -27.87 5.34
C GLY A 34 18.21 -28.96 5.70
N LEU A 35 16.94 -28.60 5.85
CA LEU A 35 15.87 -29.54 6.18
C LEU A 35 15.34 -30.30 4.92
N GLU A 36 16.15 -30.38 3.86
CA GLU A 36 15.88 -31.20 2.69
C GLU A 36 15.77 -32.67 3.11
N GLY A 37 14.57 -33.18 3.17
CA GLY A 37 14.33 -34.60 3.46
C GLY A 37 13.25 -34.90 4.47
N ALA A 38 12.79 -33.94 5.24
CA ALA A 38 11.69 -34.17 6.19
C ALA A 38 10.32 -34.31 5.52
N ASP A 39 10.15 -33.75 4.33
CA ASP A 39 8.87 -33.78 3.60
C ASP A 39 8.63 -35.08 2.82
N ASN A 40 9.65 -35.99 2.69
CA ASN A 40 9.52 -37.25 1.97
C ASN A 40 9.17 -38.46 2.86
N ALA A 41 8.94 -38.28 4.14
CA ALA A 41 8.52 -39.35 5.07
C ALA A 41 7.00 -39.36 5.32
N GLY A 42 6.20 -38.76 4.47
CA GLY A 42 4.76 -38.80 4.53
C GLY A 42 4.19 -39.83 3.59
N GLY A 43 3.42 -40.78 4.12
CA GLY A 43 2.60 -41.68 3.31
C GLY A 43 1.71 -40.86 2.36
N GLU A 44 1.39 -41.45 1.20
CA GLU A 44 0.46 -40.91 0.21
C GLU A 44 -0.80 -40.37 0.90
N VAL A 45 -0.91 -39.04 1.00
CA VAL A 45 -2.19 -38.41 1.17
C VAL A 45 -2.76 -38.31 -0.23
N THR A 46 -3.69 -39.19 -0.57
CA THR A 46 -4.56 -38.98 -1.74
C THR A 46 -5.20 -37.60 -1.57
N PRO A 47 -5.09 -36.73 -2.57
CA PRO A 47 -5.78 -35.44 -2.50
C PRO A 47 -7.28 -35.74 -2.53
N ASP A 48 -7.95 -35.63 -1.39
CA ASP A 48 -9.40 -35.42 -1.40
C ASP A 48 -9.69 -34.19 -2.24
N ALA A 49 -10.75 -34.23 -3.04
CA ALA A 49 -11.18 -33.10 -3.83
C ALA A 49 -11.23 -31.85 -2.93
N PRO A 50 -10.72 -30.71 -3.39
CA PRO A 50 -10.57 -29.53 -2.55
C PRO A 50 -11.94 -29.13 -1.99
N ASP A 51 -12.10 -29.30 -0.69
CA ASP A 51 -13.17 -28.66 0.06
C ASP A 51 -12.79 -27.17 0.17
N ASP A 52 -13.34 -26.35 -0.72
CA ASP A 52 -13.05 -24.93 -0.83
C ASP A 52 -13.26 -24.15 0.48
N SER A 53 -14.02 -24.70 1.42
CA SER A 53 -14.28 -24.12 2.74
C SER A 53 -13.05 -24.13 3.69
N LYS A 54 -11.97 -24.84 3.35
CA LYS A 54 -10.82 -25.06 4.25
C LYS A 54 -9.51 -24.41 3.78
N TYR A 55 -9.53 -23.56 2.77
CA TYR A 55 -8.31 -22.99 2.19
C TYR A 55 -7.40 -22.23 3.16
N ALA A 56 -7.95 -21.64 4.19
CA ALA A 56 -7.20 -20.90 5.20
C ALA A 56 -6.94 -21.70 6.47
N ASP A 57 -7.48 -22.90 6.61
CA ASP A 57 -7.25 -23.73 7.78
C ASP A 57 -5.84 -24.34 7.68
N ILE A 58 -4.93 -23.85 8.51
CA ILE A 58 -3.57 -24.38 8.56
C ILE A 58 -3.60 -25.78 9.17
N ASN A 59 -3.25 -26.77 8.38
CA ASN A 59 -3.02 -28.11 8.89
C ASN A 59 -1.56 -28.26 9.34
N LEU A 60 -1.29 -27.92 10.58
CA LEU A 60 -0.01 -28.19 11.25
C LEU A 60 -0.06 -29.47 12.10
N ASN A 61 -0.98 -30.38 11.82
CA ASN A 61 -1.12 -31.66 12.55
C ASN A 61 -0.20 -32.77 12.00
N TYR A 62 0.92 -32.42 11.41
CA TYR A 62 1.94 -33.37 11.01
C TYR A 62 3.02 -33.49 12.10
N SER A 63 3.58 -34.70 12.24
CA SER A 63 4.70 -34.93 13.15
C SER A 63 5.98 -34.38 12.54
N VAL A 64 6.71 -33.56 13.28
CA VAL A 64 8.05 -33.13 12.91
C VAL A 64 9.12 -34.04 13.52
N SER A 65 10.24 -34.19 12.86
CA SER A 65 11.38 -34.95 13.40
C SER A 65 11.94 -34.28 14.67
N LYS A 66 12.68 -35.03 15.49
CA LYS A 66 13.36 -34.42 16.66
C LYS A 66 14.38 -33.37 16.24
N ALA A 67 15.03 -33.54 15.10
CA ALA A 67 15.99 -32.58 14.54
C ALA A 67 15.27 -31.28 14.14
N ASP A 68 14.15 -31.37 13.44
CA ASP A 68 13.35 -30.21 13.03
C ASP A 68 12.77 -29.47 14.22
N SER A 69 12.25 -30.20 15.21
CA SER A 69 11.78 -29.59 16.46
C SER A 69 12.90 -28.85 17.19
N ALA A 70 14.13 -29.36 17.19
CA ALA A 70 15.28 -28.66 17.76
C ALA A 70 15.65 -27.41 16.95
N ALA A 71 15.58 -27.45 15.62
CA ALA A 71 15.80 -26.31 14.76
C ALA A 71 14.74 -25.21 15.01
N TYR A 72 13.47 -25.54 15.08
CA TYR A 72 12.39 -24.57 15.35
C TYR A 72 12.51 -23.94 16.74
N LYS A 73 12.97 -24.68 17.74
CA LYS A 73 13.27 -24.10 19.07
C LYS A 73 14.41 -23.10 19.01
N LYS A 74 15.42 -23.34 18.17
CA LYS A 74 16.51 -22.38 17.95
C LYS A 74 16.01 -21.12 17.25
N THR A 75 15.23 -21.28 16.17
CA THR A 75 14.63 -20.13 15.45
C THR A 75 13.66 -19.32 16.30
N LEU A 76 13.07 -19.92 17.34
CA LEU A 76 12.19 -19.21 18.26
C LEU A 76 12.92 -18.09 19.05
N ALA A 77 14.22 -18.25 19.31
CA ALA A 77 15.02 -17.21 19.95
C ALA A 77 15.22 -15.99 19.04
N ASP A 78 15.24 -16.21 17.73
CA ASP A 78 15.39 -15.17 16.70
C ASP A 78 14.04 -14.61 16.21
N ALA A 79 12.92 -15.16 16.69
CA ALA A 79 11.58 -14.76 16.27
C ALA A 79 11.29 -13.25 16.42
N PRO A 80 11.74 -12.53 17.47
CA PRO A 80 11.56 -11.08 17.54
C PRO A 80 12.21 -10.33 16.36
N ALA A 81 13.46 -10.64 16.05
CA ALA A 81 14.17 -10.01 14.94
C ALA A 81 13.55 -10.38 13.58
N THR A 82 13.17 -11.65 13.40
CA THR A 82 12.47 -12.11 12.19
C THR A 82 11.12 -11.41 12.03
N PHE A 83 10.35 -11.27 13.13
CA PHE A 83 9.07 -10.59 13.11
C PHE A 83 9.22 -9.10 12.78
N ARG A 84 10.22 -8.41 13.39
CA ARG A 84 10.54 -7.03 13.03
C ARG A 84 10.83 -6.87 11.54
N ASN A 85 11.68 -7.74 10.98
CA ASN A 85 12.03 -7.69 9.56
C ASN A 85 10.81 -7.98 8.67
N PHE A 86 9.99 -8.96 9.04
CA PHE A 86 8.73 -9.28 8.39
C PHE A 86 7.77 -8.08 8.34
N LEU A 87 7.68 -7.29 9.42
CA LEU A 87 6.86 -6.08 9.49
C LEU A 87 7.47 -4.91 8.72
N TYR A 88 8.78 -4.66 8.90
CA TYR A 88 9.42 -3.43 8.45
C TYR A 88 9.34 -3.25 6.94
N GLN A 89 9.76 -4.24 6.20
CA GLN A 89 9.77 -4.15 4.74
C GLN A 89 8.36 -4.25 4.14
N GLY A 90 7.39 -4.78 4.88
CA GLY A 90 6.01 -4.84 4.45
C GLY A 90 5.88 -5.51 3.08
N TYR A 91 5.12 -4.90 2.18
CA TYR A 91 4.99 -5.35 0.81
C TYR A 91 6.00 -4.71 -0.15
N TYR A 92 7.05 -4.10 0.36
CA TYR A 92 8.16 -3.61 -0.45
C TYR A 92 9.49 -3.79 0.29
N ASN A 93 10.56 -4.02 -0.44
CA ASN A 93 11.94 -3.91 0.04
C ASN A 93 12.61 -2.62 -0.48
N ASP A 94 12.05 -2.05 -1.54
CA ASP A 94 12.45 -0.76 -2.10
C ASP A 94 11.19 -0.01 -2.52
N TYR A 95 10.89 1.09 -1.82
CA TYR A 95 9.68 1.88 -2.05
C TYR A 95 9.63 2.47 -3.45
N GLN A 96 10.75 2.92 -4.00
CA GLN A 96 10.81 3.47 -5.35
C GLN A 96 10.35 2.45 -6.37
N ILE A 97 10.93 1.26 -6.32
CA ILE A 97 10.71 0.20 -7.31
C ILE A 97 9.30 -0.37 -7.21
N THR A 98 8.86 -0.67 -5.99
CA THR A 98 7.64 -1.45 -5.77
C THR A 98 6.38 -0.60 -5.64
N THR A 99 6.52 0.70 -5.41
CA THR A 99 5.38 1.57 -5.10
C THR A 99 5.45 2.93 -5.80
N ASN A 100 6.50 3.73 -5.59
CA ASN A 100 6.55 5.13 -6.02
C ASN A 100 6.45 5.31 -7.53
N LEU A 101 7.25 4.56 -8.30
CA LEU A 101 7.26 4.64 -9.77
C LEU A 101 6.14 3.82 -10.44
N SER A 102 5.19 3.31 -9.68
CA SER A 102 4.06 2.55 -10.21
C SER A 102 2.76 2.95 -9.50
N HIS A 103 2.46 2.35 -8.35
CA HIS A 103 1.19 2.50 -7.65
C HIS A 103 0.85 3.95 -7.28
N ASP A 104 1.83 4.77 -6.84
CA ASP A 104 1.60 6.17 -6.51
C ASP A 104 1.24 7.01 -7.75
N ILE A 105 1.83 6.67 -8.90
CA ILE A 105 1.51 7.30 -10.19
C ILE A 105 0.15 6.81 -10.70
N TYR A 106 -0.12 5.51 -10.62
CA TYR A 106 -1.38 4.94 -11.10
C TYR A 106 -2.57 5.39 -10.23
N ALA A 107 -2.32 5.64 -8.94
CA ALA A 107 -3.29 6.24 -8.03
C ALA A 107 -3.56 7.73 -8.32
N GLY A 108 -2.74 8.40 -9.12
CA GLY A 108 -2.88 9.82 -9.40
C GLY A 108 -2.27 10.74 -8.35
N TYR A 109 -1.45 10.24 -7.44
CA TYR A 109 -0.84 11.06 -6.39
C TYR A 109 0.34 11.88 -6.88
N VAL A 110 1.19 11.23 -7.65
CA VAL A 110 2.39 11.83 -8.23
C VAL A 110 2.43 11.61 -9.75
N ALA A 111 3.23 12.42 -10.42
CA ALA A 111 3.62 12.22 -11.80
C ALA A 111 5.15 12.21 -11.90
N ASN A 112 5.67 11.58 -12.94
CA ASN A 112 7.10 11.61 -13.23
C ASN A 112 7.39 12.73 -14.21
N ASN A 113 8.37 13.58 -13.90
CA ASN A 113 8.78 14.69 -14.76
C ASN A 113 9.99 14.34 -15.65
N GLN A 114 10.44 13.09 -15.65
CA GLN A 114 11.52 12.61 -16.49
C GLN A 114 10.99 11.72 -17.61
N PRO A 115 10.76 12.26 -18.81
CA PRO A 115 10.32 11.46 -19.94
C PRO A 115 11.35 10.40 -20.27
N LYS A 116 10.87 9.23 -20.68
CA LYS A 116 11.69 8.06 -21.01
C LYS A 116 12.51 7.54 -19.83
N HIS A 117 11.89 7.45 -18.67
CA HIS A 117 12.50 6.80 -17.52
C HIS A 117 12.99 5.39 -17.93
N ALA A 118 14.19 5.01 -17.47
CA ALA A 118 14.83 3.74 -17.86
C ALA A 118 13.96 2.51 -17.58
N THR A 119 13.11 2.59 -16.55
CA THR A 119 12.25 1.47 -16.12
C THR A 119 10.90 1.41 -16.83
N LYS A 120 10.50 2.42 -17.59
CA LYS A 120 9.19 2.55 -18.23
C LYS A 120 7.97 2.50 -17.30
N SER A 121 8.09 2.06 -16.06
CA SER A 121 6.97 1.95 -15.13
C SER A 121 6.26 3.28 -14.87
N PRO A 122 6.97 4.42 -14.71
CA PRO A 122 6.34 5.73 -14.56
C PRO A 122 5.54 6.17 -15.80
N ASP A 123 5.88 5.63 -16.97
CA ASP A 123 5.20 5.90 -18.23
C ASP A 123 4.20 4.80 -18.58
N PHE A 124 3.70 4.09 -17.58
CA PHE A 124 2.70 3.03 -17.73
C PHE A 124 3.17 1.84 -18.59
N GLY A 125 4.48 1.66 -18.72
CA GLY A 125 5.08 0.47 -19.30
C GLY A 125 5.41 -0.58 -18.23
N TYR A 126 5.96 -1.70 -18.67
CA TYR A 126 6.44 -2.75 -17.81
C TYR A 126 7.96 -2.90 -17.88
N SER A 127 8.58 -3.07 -16.75
CA SER A 127 10.00 -3.39 -16.63
C SER A 127 10.14 -4.54 -15.64
N ASP A 128 10.51 -5.72 -16.11
CA ASP A 128 10.52 -6.95 -15.32
C ASP A 128 11.35 -6.84 -14.05
N GLY A 129 12.58 -6.35 -14.15
CA GLY A 129 13.48 -6.19 -13.02
C GLY A 129 13.02 -5.18 -11.96
N TRP A 130 12.02 -4.35 -12.27
CA TRP A 130 11.45 -3.38 -11.33
C TRP A 130 10.02 -3.74 -10.96
N SER A 131 9.14 -3.85 -11.95
CA SER A 131 7.71 -4.14 -11.70
C SER A 131 7.47 -5.52 -11.10
N GLY A 132 8.37 -6.48 -11.33
CA GLY A 132 8.31 -7.83 -10.77
C GLY A 132 8.83 -7.97 -9.33
N GLN A 133 9.52 -6.94 -8.78
CA GLN A 133 10.17 -7.04 -7.47
C GLN A 133 9.18 -7.29 -6.32
N ARG A 134 7.99 -6.69 -6.35
CA ARG A 134 6.95 -6.94 -5.35
C ARG A 134 6.56 -8.42 -5.29
N TRP A 135 6.39 -9.04 -6.46
CA TRP A 135 6.10 -10.47 -6.58
C TRP A 135 7.22 -11.32 -5.99
N ALA A 136 8.45 -11.10 -6.45
CA ALA A 136 9.61 -11.83 -5.98
C ALA A 136 9.77 -11.69 -4.46
N HIS A 137 9.72 -10.47 -3.94
CA HIS A 137 9.86 -10.18 -2.52
C HIS A 137 8.81 -10.87 -1.65
N PHE A 138 7.55 -10.92 -2.11
CA PHE A 138 6.49 -11.61 -1.39
C PHE A 138 6.79 -13.10 -1.22
N TYR A 139 7.26 -13.78 -2.26
CA TYR A 139 7.47 -15.23 -2.20
C TYR A 139 8.81 -15.63 -1.60
N THR A 140 9.89 -14.90 -1.90
CA THR A 140 11.24 -15.27 -1.45
C THR A 140 11.51 -14.89 0.00
N GLU A 141 11.02 -13.73 0.42
CA GLU A 141 11.31 -13.20 1.75
C GLU A 141 10.12 -13.30 2.69
N ARG A 142 9.01 -12.63 2.35
CA ARG A 142 7.85 -12.54 3.27
C ARG A 142 7.21 -13.89 3.55
N SER A 143 7.05 -14.72 2.54
CA SER A 143 6.50 -16.08 2.73
C SER A 143 7.45 -16.98 3.50
N THR A 144 8.75 -16.78 3.36
CA THR A 144 9.77 -17.53 4.15
C THR A 144 9.71 -17.13 5.61
N GLU A 145 9.73 -15.85 5.93
CA GLU A 145 9.61 -15.35 7.30
C GLU A 145 8.27 -15.74 7.95
N TYR A 146 7.18 -15.64 7.22
CA TYR A 146 5.87 -16.11 7.66
C TYR A 146 5.91 -17.59 8.07
N ARG A 147 6.45 -18.45 7.23
CA ARG A 147 6.58 -19.89 7.46
C ARG A 147 7.43 -20.18 8.69
N ASP A 148 8.59 -19.53 8.81
CA ASP A 148 9.52 -19.74 9.90
C ASP A 148 8.95 -19.31 11.25
N LEU A 149 8.26 -18.16 11.29
CA LEU A 149 7.56 -17.67 12.47
C LEU A 149 6.44 -18.66 12.88
N LEU A 150 5.59 -19.09 11.96
CA LEU A 150 4.49 -19.99 12.30
C LEU A 150 5.00 -21.35 12.82
N ARG A 151 6.03 -21.92 12.20
CA ARG A 151 6.65 -23.17 12.63
C ARG A 151 7.28 -23.03 14.01
N SER A 152 8.01 -21.95 14.26
CA SER A 152 8.62 -21.67 15.55
C SER A 152 7.59 -21.52 16.66
N TYR A 153 6.48 -20.85 16.41
CA TYR A 153 5.39 -20.70 17.38
C TYR A 153 4.62 -21.99 17.62
N LYS A 154 4.53 -22.88 16.64
CA LYS A 154 3.76 -24.14 16.75
C LYS A 154 4.58 -25.30 17.30
N PHE A 155 5.82 -25.47 16.87
CA PHE A 155 6.64 -26.65 17.14
C PHE A 155 7.70 -26.41 18.24
N ASN A 156 7.28 -25.81 19.35
CA ASN A 156 8.08 -25.61 20.55
C ASN A 156 7.45 -26.31 21.76
N ASP A 157 8.09 -26.22 22.91
CA ASP A 157 7.65 -26.93 24.13
C ASP A 157 6.38 -26.33 24.76
N THR A 158 6.01 -25.08 24.42
CA THR A 158 4.87 -24.35 25.01
C THR A 158 4.07 -23.59 23.95
N PRO A 159 3.55 -24.25 22.89
CA PRO A 159 2.93 -23.59 21.75
C PRO A 159 1.72 -22.69 22.13
N GLU A 160 0.97 -23.07 23.17
CA GLU A 160 -0.17 -22.27 23.63
C GLU A 160 0.22 -20.85 24.10
N ARG A 161 1.47 -20.68 24.56
CA ARG A 161 2.03 -19.38 24.95
C ARG A 161 2.22 -18.43 23.77
N TYR A 162 2.40 -18.95 22.56
CA TYR A 162 2.66 -18.19 21.34
C TYR A 162 1.44 -18.05 20.43
N LYS A 163 0.27 -18.41 20.91
CA LYS A 163 -0.95 -18.42 20.12
C LYS A 163 -1.33 -17.03 19.58
N ASN A 164 -1.20 -15.99 20.39
CA ASN A 164 -1.46 -14.63 19.90
C ASN A 164 -0.50 -14.25 18.77
N MET A 165 0.81 -14.51 18.92
CA MET A 165 1.81 -14.21 17.88
C MET A 165 1.59 -14.99 16.60
N PHE A 166 1.16 -16.25 16.71
CA PHE A 166 0.80 -17.08 15.57
C PHE A 166 -0.30 -16.41 14.73
N TYR A 167 -1.36 -15.94 15.34
CA TYR A 167 -2.46 -15.29 14.63
C TYR A 167 -2.14 -13.86 14.19
N ILE A 168 -1.36 -13.10 14.96
CA ILE A 168 -0.86 -11.77 14.56
C ILE A 168 -0.03 -11.87 13.28
N THR A 169 0.86 -12.86 13.19
CA THR A 169 1.65 -13.11 11.98
C THR A 169 0.75 -13.40 10.78
N ARG A 170 -0.34 -14.14 10.97
CA ARG A 170 -1.33 -14.41 9.91
C ARG A 170 -2.10 -13.16 9.49
N ILE A 171 -2.46 -12.28 10.41
CA ILE A 171 -3.11 -10.99 10.07
C ILE A 171 -2.21 -10.19 9.13
N TYR A 172 -0.93 -10.06 9.47
CA TYR A 172 -0.02 -9.28 8.65
C TYR A 172 0.26 -9.94 7.30
N TYR A 173 0.36 -11.26 7.25
CA TYR A 173 0.51 -11.98 5.98
C TYR A 173 -0.71 -11.81 5.06
N ALA A 174 -1.92 -11.82 5.60
CA ALA A 174 -3.13 -11.51 4.84
C ALA A 174 -3.09 -10.07 4.27
N PHE A 175 -2.60 -9.10 5.05
CA PHE A 175 -2.41 -7.73 4.57
C PHE A 175 -1.42 -7.65 3.40
N LEU A 176 -0.30 -8.36 3.48
CA LEU A 176 0.69 -8.43 2.39
C LEU A 176 0.12 -9.12 1.14
N ALA A 177 -0.61 -10.21 1.34
CA ALA A 177 -1.26 -10.95 0.25
C ALA A 177 -2.32 -10.11 -0.45
N LEU A 178 -3.09 -9.29 0.30
CA LEU A 178 -4.05 -8.36 -0.28
C LEU A 178 -3.38 -7.38 -1.25
N ALA A 179 -2.29 -6.74 -0.82
CA ALA A 179 -1.56 -5.81 -1.69
C ALA A 179 -1.00 -6.50 -2.95
N ASN A 180 -0.60 -7.76 -2.82
CA ASN A 180 -0.05 -8.56 -3.91
C ASN A 180 -1.15 -8.98 -4.90
N THR A 181 -2.25 -9.57 -4.42
CA THR A 181 -3.36 -9.98 -5.29
C THR A 181 -4.07 -8.78 -5.92
N ASP A 182 -4.16 -7.64 -5.23
CA ASP A 182 -4.71 -6.39 -5.79
C ASP A 182 -3.78 -5.75 -6.84
N THR A 183 -2.54 -6.22 -6.94
CA THR A 183 -1.59 -5.81 -7.98
C THR A 183 -1.61 -6.76 -9.17
N TYR A 184 -1.65 -8.08 -8.94
CA TYR A 184 -1.43 -9.10 -9.97
C TYR A 184 -2.67 -9.97 -10.29
N GLY A 185 -3.66 -10.03 -9.41
CA GLY A 185 -4.84 -10.90 -9.55
C GLY A 185 -4.61 -12.30 -9.00
N ASP A 186 -4.88 -13.31 -9.80
CA ASP A 186 -4.66 -14.72 -9.44
C ASP A 186 -3.20 -14.95 -9.02
N MET A 187 -2.96 -15.76 -7.97
CA MET A 187 -1.60 -15.94 -7.44
C MET A 187 -1.47 -17.26 -6.66
N PRO A 188 -0.28 -17.85 -6.58
CA PRO A 188 -0.03 -18.94 -5.65
C PRO A 188 -0.23 -18.48 -4.21
N PHE A 189 -1.18 -19.05 -3.50
CA PHE A 189 -1.46 -18.63 -2.12
C PHE A 189 -1.70 -19.77 -1.14
N ARG A 190 -2.52 -20.76 -1.53
CA ARG A 190 -2.91 -21.88 -0.67
C ARG A 190 -1.73 -22.62 -0.06
N GLU A 191 -0.74 -22.97 -0.86
CA GLU A 191 0.44 -23.70 -0.39
C GLU A 191 1.27 -22.86 0.57
N TYR A 192 1.39 -21.55 0.31
CA TYR A 192 2.14 -20.63 1.16
C TYR A 192 1.45 -20.36 2.51
N VAL A 193 0.12 -20.27 2.53
CA VAL A 193 -0.66 -20.12 3.78
C VAL A 193 -0.45 -21.31 4.72
N GLN A 194 -0.24 -22.49 4.19
CA GLN A 194 -0.03 -23.72 4.96
C GLN A 194 1.32 -23.78 5.69
N ALA A 195 2.15 -22.75 5.60
CA ALA A 195 3.51 -22.77 6.14
C ALA A 195 4.34 -23.98 5.63
N LYS A 196 4.04 -24.42 4.42
CA LYS A 196 4.72 -25.49 3.72
C LYS A 196 5.68 -24.90 2.69
N VAL A 197 6.81 -25.55 2.44
CA VAL A 197 7.66 -25.20 1.30
C VAL A 197 6.96 -25.72 0.05
N PRO A 198 6.55 -24.87 -0.89
CA PRO A 198 5.91 -25.33 -2.10
C PRO A 198 6.90 -26.04 -3.01
N GLU A 199 6.40 -26.86 -3.91
CA GLU A 199 7.20 -27.47 -4.96
C GLU A 199 7.68 -26.39 -5.95
N THR A 200 8.99 -26.21 -6.06
CA THR A 200 9.63 -25.03 -6.69
C THR A 200 9.22 -24.76 -8.14
N ASN A 201 8.93 -25.79 -8.92
CA ASN A 201 8.70 -25.66 -10.36
C ASN A 201 7.25 -25.94 -10.80
N ASN A 202 6.32 -26.10 -9.88
CA ASN A 202 4.94 -26.44 -10.20
C ASN A 202 3.94 -25.93 -9.16
N VAL A 203 4.08 -24.68 -8.77
CA VAL A 203 3.21 -24.07 -7.75
C VAL A 203 1.87 -23.69 -8.36
N GLN A 204 0.79 -24.19 -7.76
CA GLN A 204 -0.56 -23.95 -8.24
C GLN A 204 -1.01 -22.50 -7.97
N TYR A 205 -1.65 -21.87 -8.96
CA TYR A 205 -2.33 -20.60 -8.80
C TYR A 205 -3.73 -20.79 -8.22
N ASP A 206 -4.06 -19.98 -7.25
CA ASP A 206 -5.42 -19.79 -6.77
C ASP A 206 -6.05 -18.59 -7.48
N THR A 207 -7.35 -18.64 -7.76
CA THR A 207 -8.06 -17.48 -8.30
C THR A 207 -8.07 -16.35 -7.27
N GLN A 208 -8.18 -15.10 -7.71
CA GLN A 208 -8.24 -13.97 -6.79
C GLN A 208 -9.40 -14.12 -5.79
N GLU A 209 -10.54 -14.67 -6.21
CA GLU A 209 -11.67 -14.99 -5.32
C GLU A 209 -11.26 -15.94 -4.20
N GLN A 210 -10.58 -17.05 -4.53
CA GLN A 210 -10.08 -18.02 -3.55
C GLN A 210 -9.05 -17.40 -2.59
N VAL A 211 -8.19 -16.51 -3.10
CA VAL A 211 -7.24 -15.75 -2.25
C VAL A 211 -7.99 -14.86 -1.26
N TYR A 212 -9.03 -14.16 -1.70
CA TYR A 212 -9.87 -13.34 -0.82
C TYR A 212 -10.59 -14.17 0.23
N ASP A 213 -11.16 -15.31 -0.14
CA ASP A 213 -11.83 -16.23 0.80
C ASP A 213 -10.86 -16.73 1.87
N ALA A 214 -9.66 -17.10 1.47
CA ALA A 214 -8.62 -17.51 2.41
C ALA A 214 -8.22 -16.37 3.37
N MET A 215 -8.04 -15.16 2.87
CA MET A 215 -7.71 -14.00 3.71
C MET A 215 -8.85 -13.64 4.68
N PHE A 216 -10.11 -13.66 4.26
CA PHE A 216 -11.25 -13.46 5.16
C PHE A 216 -11.24 -14.49 6.29
N ARG A 217 -11.03 -15.74 5.95
CA ARG A 217 -10.94 -16.83 6.94
C ARG A 217 -9.77 -16.66 7.91
N MET A 218 -8.61 -16.23 7.40
CA MET A 218 -7.44 -15.93 8.25
C MET A 218 -7.73 -14.83 9.26
N LEU A 219 -8.38 -13.75 8.84
CA LEU A 219 -8.73 -12.62 9.71
C LEU A 219 -9.79 -13.01 10.75
N GLU A 220 -10.82 -13.76 10.34
CA GLU A 220 -11.85 -14.29 11.24
C GLU A 220 -11.23 -15.17 12.34
N GLN A 221 -10.47 -16.19 11.96
CA GLN A 221 -9.79 -17.07 12.90
C GLN A 221 -8.85 -16.32 13.85
N ALA A 222 -8.20 -15.27 13.36
CA ALA A 222 -7.30 -14.48 14.19
C ALA A 222 -8.06 -13.71 15.28
N VAL A 223 -9.10 -12.96 14.94
CA VAL A 223 -9.87 -12.18 15.93
C VAL A 223 -10.64 -13.05 16.91
N ASP A 224 -10.99 -14.29 16.52
CA ASP A 224 -11.64 -15.27 17.39
C ASP A 224 -10.66 -15.95 18.37
N SER A 225 -9.40 -16.07 17.97
CA SER A 225 -8.38 -16.83 18.70
C SER A 225 -7.47 -15.98 19.58
N ILE A 226 -7.21 -14.74 19.18
CA ILE A 226 -6.37 -13.82 19.95
C ILE A 226 -7.05 -13.45 21.28
N LYS A 227 -6.27 -13.50 22.35
CA LYS A 227 -6.70 -13.14 23.71
C LYS A 227 -5.80 -12.03 24.24
N PRO A 228 -6.12 -10.75 24.00
CA PRO A 228 -5.29 -9.62 24.44
C PRO A 228 -5.12 -9.55 25.96
N GLU A 229 -6.12 -9.98 26.71
CA GLU A 229 -6.17 -9.99 28.16
C GLU A 229 -5.37 -11.12 28.83
N ASP A 230 -4.95 -12.14 28.07
CA ASP A 230 -4.24 -13.29 28.62
C ASP A 230 -2.75 -12.97 28.84
N ALA A 231 -2.40 -12.70 30.09
CA ALA A 231 -1.02 -12.38 30.49
C ALA A 231 -0.02 -13.52 30.30
N SER A 232 -0.47 -14.75 30.06
CA SER A 232 0.41 -15.91 29.79
C SER A 232 0.93 -15.91 28.35
N GLN A 233 0.30 -15.12 27.45
CA GLN A 233 0.71 -15.03 26.06
C GLN A 233 2.04 -14.31 25.92
N TYR A 234 2.88 -14.85 25.05
CA TYR A 234 4.13 -14.21 24.67
C TYR A 234 3.87 -12.91 23.89
N LYS A 235 4.63 -11.88 24.17
CA LYS A 235 4.55 -10.59 23.49
C LYS A 235 5.90 -10.24 22.91
N ILE A 236 5.89 -9.73 21.70
CA ILE A 236 7.03 -9.06 21.09
C ILE A 236 6.81 -7.56 21.29
N ASP A 237 7.59 -6.93 22.18
CA ASP A 237 7.43 -5.51 22.51
C ASP A 237 8.01 -4.62 21.39
N LYS A 238 9.27 -4.19 21.54
CA LYS A 238 9.94 -3.25 20.61
C LYS A 238 10.11 -3.75 19.17
N ASP A 239 10.15 -5.07 18.97
CA ASP A 239 10.29 -5.68 17.65
C ASP A 239 8.93 -5.83 16.93
N ASP A 240 7.81 -5.64 17.63
CA ASP A 240 6.51 -5.32 17.02
C ASP A 240 6.46 -3.81 16.72
N ILE A 241 7.07 -3.40 15.64
CA ILE A 241 7.17 -1.99 15.21
C ILE A 241 5.86 -1.39 14.72
N CYS A 242 4.77 -2.16 14.73
CA CYS A 242 3.44 -1.67 14.41
C CYS A 242 2.66 -1.26 15.66
N TYR A 243 2.62 -2.15 16.66
CA TYR A 243 1.75 -1.96 17.83
C TYR A 243 2.43 -2.25 19.17
N PHE A 244 3.73 -2.52 19.18
CA PHE A 244 4.53 -2.71 20.40
C PHE A 244 3.94 -3.76 21.36
N GLY A 245 3.44 -4.87 20.79
CA GLY A 245 2.87 -5.99 21.53
C GLY A 245 1.40 -5.81 21.95
N ASP A 246 0.72 -4.77 21.48
CA ASP A 246 -0.72 -4.56 21.73
C ASP A 246 -1.58 -5.46 20.83
N ALA A 247 -1.94 -6.64 21.33
CA ALA A 247 -2.74 -7.61 20.60
C ALA A 247 -4.18 -7.12 20.30
N GLU A 248 -4.75 -6.20 21.11
CA GLU A 248 -6.07 -5.64 20.85
C GLU A 248 -6.04 -4.71 19.64
N LYS A 249 -4.97 -3.92 19.46
CA LYS A 249 -4.78 -3.12 18.26
C LYS A 249 -4.65 -3.98 17.00
N TRP A 250 -3.98 -5.14 17.09
CA TRP A 250 -3.94 -6.12 16.00
C TRP A 250 -5.33 -6.64 15.65
N CYS A 251 -6.19 -6.91 16.62
CA CYS A 251 -7.59 -7.31 16.38
C CYS A 251 -8.39 -6.18 15.72
N ARG A 252 -8.23 -4.93 16.17
CA ARG A 252 -8.88 -3.76 15.54
C ARG A 252 -8.41 -3.53 14.11
N PHE A 253 -7.12 -3.72 13.86
CA PHE A 253 -6.57 -3.68 12.50
C PHE A 253 -7.17 -4.79 11.63
N ALA A 254 -7.21 -6.03 12.11
CA ALA A 254 -7.79 -7.16 11.38
C ALA A 254 -9.25 -6.92 10.96
N ASN A 255 -10.07 -6.39 11.88
CA ASN A 255 -11.47 -6.03 11.56
C ASN A 255 -11.55 -4.87 10.55
N SER A 256 -10.68 -3.86 10.66
CA SER A 256 -10.64 -2.74 9.72
C SER A 256 -10.19 -3.21 8.33
N LEU A 257 -9.22 -4.12 8.27
CA LEU A 257 -8.78 -4.77 7.03
C LEU A 257 -9.88 -5.64 6.42
N ARG A 258 -10.62 -6.40 7.25
CA ARG A 258 -11.77 -7.20 6.81
C ARG A 258 -12.85 -6.31 6.18
N LEU A 259 -13.14 -5.14 6.76
CA LEU A 259 -14.07 -4.17 6.17
C LEU A 259 -13.55 -3.58 4.86
N ARG A 260 -12.26 -3.26 4.74
CA ARG A 260 -11.64 -2.83 3.47
C ARG A 260 -11.85 -3.88 2.38
N MET A 261 -11.53 -5.14 2.69
CA MET A 261 -11.68 -6.25 1.75
C MET A 261 -13.13 -6.50 1.37
N ALA A 262 -14.07 -6.42 2.31
CA ALA A 262 -15.50 -6.56 2.07
C ALA A 262 -16.00 -5.48 1.08
N LEU A 263 -15.64 -4.21 1.30
CA LEU A 263 -15.98 -3.14 0.37
C LEU A 263 -15.30 -3.33 -1.00
N ARG A 264 -14.09 -3.88 -1.05
CA ARG A 264 -13.39 -4.17 -2.31
C ARG A 264 -14.17 -5.11 -3.21
N ILE A 265 -14.80 -6.12 -2.65
CA ILE A 265 -15.58 -7.11 -3.42
C ILE A 265 -17.07 -6.74 -3.59
N SER A 266 -17.48 -5.55 -3.14
CA SER A 266 -18.91 -5.17 -3.10
C SER A 266 -19.60 -5.17 -4.47
N ASN A 267 -18.85 -4.96 -5.56
CA ASN A 267 -19.38 -4.93 -6.92
C ASN A 267 -19.39 -6.31 -7.60
N VAL A 268 -18.60 -7.27 -7.14
CA VAL A 268 -18.52 -8.62 -7.73
C VAL A 268 -19.27 -9.66 -6.89
N ALA A 269 -19.25 -9.53 -5.57
CA ALA A 269 -19.85 -10.48 -4.63
C ALA A 269 -20.59 -9.73 -3.50
N PRO A 270 -21.70 -9.00 -3.79
CA PRO A 270 -22.33 -8.07 -2.86
C PRO A 270 -22.85 -8.73 -1.58
N GLU A 271 -23.43 -9.94 -1.66
CA GLU A 271 -23.92 -10.66 -0.49
C GLU A 271 -22.77 -11.08 0.44
N ARG A 272 -21.69 -11.59 -0.13
CA ARG A 272 -20.47 -11.92 0.63
C ARG A 272 -19.86 -10.66 1.22
N ALA A 273 -19.77 -9.58 0.48
CA ALA A 273 -19.28 -8.28 0.94
C ALA A 273 -20.04 -7.80 2.19
N LYS A 274 -21.37 -7.84 2.12
CA LYS A 274 -22.23 -7.48 3.26
C LYS A 274 -21.96 -8.37 4.47
N GLN A 275 -21.90 -9.68 4.29
CA GLN A 275 -21.66 -10.66 5.33
C GLN A 275 -20.34 -10.38 6.07
N GLU A 276 -19.25 -10.20 5.32
CA GLU A 276 -17.93 -9.95 5.88
C GLU A 276 -17.83 -8.58 6.57
N ALA A 277 -18.45 -7.55 5.99
CA ALA A 277 -18.52 -6.23 6.58
C ALA A 277 -19.30 -6.23 7.90
N GLU A 278 -20.49 -6.83 7.93
CA GLU A 278 -21.32 -6.90 9.14
C GLU A 278 -20.64 -7.72 10.23
N ALA A 279 -19.92 -8.79 9.89
CA ALA A 279 -19.11 -9.56 10.83
C ALA A 279 -17.98 -8.70 11.45
N ALA A 280 -17.25 -7.92 10.65
CA ALA A 280 -16.23 -7.00 11.15
C ALA A 280 -16.83 -5.88 12.02
N LEU A 281 -17.94 -5.29 11.57
CA LEU A 281 -18.63 -4.20 12.26
C LEU A 281 -19.30 -4.63 13.59
N ASN A 282 -19.57 -5.92 13.77
CA ASN A 282 -20.15 -6.47 15.00
C ASN A 282 -19.10 -7.12 15.94
N ASN A 283 -17.84 -7.17 15.53
CA ASN A 283 -16.81 -7.80 16.35
C ASN A 283 -16.58 -7.04 17.66
N LYS A 284 -16.36 -7.76 18.75
CA LYS A 284 -16.19 -7.21 20.11
C LYS A 284 -15.03 -6.23 20.27
N TYR A 285 -13.96 -6.40 19.50
CA TYR A 285 -12.79 -5.49 19.54
C TYR A 285 -13.05 -4.19 18.76
N GLY A 286 -14.04 -4.18 17.87
CA GLY A 286 -14.33 -3.06 16.99
C GLY A 286 -13.28 -2.87 15.92
N LEU A 287 -13.33 -1.71 15.28
CA LEU A 287 -12.37 -1.23 14.31
C LEU A 287 -11.43 -0.21 14.98
N MET A 288 -10.50 0.37 14.21
CA MET A 288 -9.63 1.45 14.70
C MET A 288 -10.44 2.58 15.35
N LYS A 289 -9.94 3.10 16.48
CA LYS A 289 -10.64 4.07 17.33
C LYS A 289 -10.04 5.48 17.27
N SER A 290 -8.78 5.60 16.87
CA SER A 290 -8.05 6.87 16.78
C SER A 290 -6.81 6.73 15.90
N ASN A 291 -6.12 7.84 15.61
CA ASN A 291 -4.83 7.84 14.92
C ASN A 291 -3.74 7.04 15.69
N ALA A 292 -3.91 6.79 16.98
CA ALA A 292 -3.01 5.92 17.75
C ALA A 292 -3.17 4.42 17.39
N ASP A 293 -4.20 4.06 16.65
CA ASP A 293 -4.42 2.72 16.12
C ASP A 293 -3.93 2.56 14.66
N ASN A 294 -3.34 3.60 14.07
CA ASN A 294 -2.82 3.51 12.71
C ASN A 294 -1.87 2.31 12.60
N MET A 295 -2.11 1.44 11.62
CA MET A 295 -1.15 0.41 11.27
C MET A 295 -0.03 1.06 10.48
N GLN A 296 1.12 1.13 11.10
CA GLN A 296 2.29 1.80 10.59
C GLN A 296 3.55 1.00 10.92
N THR A 297 4.61 1.20 10.15
CA THR A 297 5.92 0.62 10.45
C THR A 297 6.90 1.72 10.84
N VAL A 298 7.53 1.55 11.99
CA VAL A 298 8.53 2.50 12.49
C VAL A 298 9.91 2.14 11.91
N PRO A 299 10.58 3.02 11.16
CA PRO A 299 11.90 2.75 10.64
C PRO A 299 12.95 2.72 11.76
N LYS A 300 14.04 1.99 11.56
CA LYS A 300 15.18 1.98 12.51
C LYS A 300 15.78 3.36 12.71
N HIS A 301 15.73 4.19 11.68
CA HIS A 301 16.20 5.58 11.73
C HIS A 301 15.40 6.46 12.70
N ALA A 302 14.22 6.04 13.11
CA ALA A 302 13.42 6.78 14.10
C ALA A 302 14.09 6.79 15.47
N PRO A 303 13.80 7.80 16.32
CA PRO A 303 14.24 7.83 17.71
C PRO A 303 13.81 6.60 18.51
N VAL A 304 14.59 6.24 19.53
CA VAL A 304 14.32 5.07 20.38
C VAL A 304 12.95 5.14 21.05
N GLU A 305 12.52 6.33 21.50
CA GLU A 305 11.20 6.55 22.10
C GLU A 305 10.03 6.31 21.14
N MET A 306 10.29 6.34 19.83
CA MET A 306 9.34 5.98 18.78
C MET A 306 9.47 4.52 18.33
N GLY A 307 10.33 3.74 18.98
CA GLY A 307 10.61 2.35 18.62
C GLY A 307 11.69 2.15 17.56
N GLY A 308 12.43 3.20 17.20
CA GLY A 308 13.59 3.14 16.32
C GLY A 308 14.89 2.72 17.04
N GLU A 309 16.00 2.82 16.34
CA GLU A 309 17.37 2.52 16.84
C GLU A 309 18.31 3.73 16.77
N ASP A 310 17.79 4.91 16.51
CA ASP A 310 18.52 6.19 16.46
C ASP A 310 19.77 6.16 15.57
N GLY A 311 19.58 5.91 14.29
CA GLY A 311 20.64 5.90 13.28
C GLY A 311 20.82 4.58 12.53
N GLY A 312 19.84 3.69 12.59
CA GLY A 312 19.78 2.51 11.71
C GLY A 312 19.63 2.88 10.23
N GLY A 313 19.88 1.93 9.35
CA GLY A 313 19.89 2.14 7.90
C GLY A 313 18.51 2.05 7.23
N ASP A 314 17.43 1.99 8.00
CA ASP A 314 16.07 1.91 7.48
C ASP A 314 15.41 3.28 7.58
N GLU A 315 14.99 3.85 6.48
CA GLU A 315 14.37 5.17 6.40
C GLU A 315 12.95 5.07 5.83
N ASN A 316 12.19 6.14 6.01
CA ASN A 316 10.89 6.27 5.34
C ASN A 316 11.07 6.25 3.82
N GLY A 317 10.48 5.26 3.14
CA GLY A 317 10.70 5.01 1.73
C GLY A 317 10.29 6.17 0.81
N LEU A 318 9.21 6.88 1.12
CA LEU A 318 8.80 8.04 0.33
C LEU A 318 9.77 9.22 0.51
N ALA A 319 10.24 9.44 1.74
CA ALA A 319 11.25 10.45 2.01
C ALA A 319 12.56 10.15 1.25
N MET A 320 12.97 8.87 1.22
CA MET A 320 14.10 8.43 0.42
C MET A 320 13.93 8.73 -1.08
N CYS A 321 12.79 8.37 -1.67
CA CYS A 321 12.51 8.66 -3.08
C CYS A 321 12.59 10.15 -3.39
N SER A 322 12.08 10.96 -2.49
CA SER A 322 12.02 12.41 -2.69
C SER A 322 13.38 13.10 -2.57
N VAL A 323 14.28 12.57 -1.75
CA VAL A 323 15.60 13.17 -1.47
C VAL A 323 16.71 12.54 -2.31
N ALA A 324 16.81 11.21 -2.32
CA ALA A 324 17.96 10.50 -2.88
C ALA A 324 17.94 10.50 -4.41
N TYR A 325 16.76 10.46 -5.03
CA TYR A 325 16.61 10.28 -6.47
C TYR A 325 16.27 11.58 -7.23
N GLY A 326 16.59 12.74 -6.65
CA GLY A 326 16.58 14.01 -7.36
C GLY A 326 15.19 14.64 -7.58
N GLY A 327 14.14 14.11 -6.96
CA GLY A 327 12.79 14.65 -7.08
C GLY A 327 12.12 14.32 -8.41
N GLU A 328 12.30 13.12 -8.92
CA GLU A 328 11.65 12.62 -10.15
C GLU A 328 10.14 12.55 -10.02
N SER A 329 9.64 12.29 -8.81
CA SER A 329 8.21 12.28 -8.50
C SER A 329 7.77 13.65 -8.01
N VAL A 330 6.86 14.25 -8.76
CA VAL A 330 6.32 15.58 -8.51
C VAL A 330 4.81 15.50 -8.26
N LEU A 331 4.23 16.55 -7.71
CA LEU A 331 2.77 16.67 -7.56
C LEU A 331 2.08 16.37 -8.88
N SER A 332 1.08 15.50 -8.88
CA SER A 332 0.26 15.26 -10.06
C SER A 332 -0.75 16.40 -10.30
N LYS A 333 -1.22 16.51 -11.55
CA LYS A 333 -2.29 17.44 -11.89
C LYS A 333 -3.60 17.08 -11.20
N ASP A 334 -3.91 15.79 -11.11
CA ASP A 334 -5.07 15.28 -10.39
C ASP A 334 -5.07 15.76 -8.93
N MET A 335 -3.97 15.52 -8.21
CA MET A 335 -3.84 15.87 -6.79
C MET A 335 -3.89 17.39 -6.56
N GLU A 336 -3.28 18.20 -7.45
CA GLU A 336 -3.37 19.65 -7.41
C GLU A 336 -4.82 20.12 -7.48
N GLU A 337 -5.60 19.60 -8.43
CA GLU A 337 -6.99 19.99 -8.64
C GLU A 337 -7.88 19.63 -7.46
N PHE A 338 -7.71 18.44 -6.89
CA PHE A 338 -8.46 18.05 -5.69
C PHE A 338 -8.11 18.91 -4.47
N TYR A 339 -6.84 19.25 -4.26
CA TYR A 339 -6.46 20.19 -3.21
C TYR A 339 -7.11 21.57 -3.34
N ARG A 340 -7.45 21.99 -4.56
CA ARG A 340 -8.07 23.29 -4.81
C ARG A 340 -9.59 23.28 -4.77
N ASN A 341 -10.21 22.18 -5.18
CA ASN A 341 -11.62 22.20 -5.57
C ASN A 341 -12.57 21.50 -4.59
N LEU A 342 -12.06 20.68 -3.67
CA LEU A 342 -12.93 19.93 -2.76
C LEU A 342 -13.56 20.78 -1.65
N SER A 343 -12.97 21.92 -1.32
CA SER A 343 -13.49 22.82 -0.27
C SER A 343 -13.25 24.28 -0.59
N THR A 344 -14.26 25.10 -0.30
CA THR A 344 -14.16 26.58 -0.31
C THR A 344 -13.56 27.13 0.99
N GLY A 345 -13.29 26.27 1.97
CA GLY A 345 -12.72 26.60 3.28
C GLY A 345 -11.21 26.35 3.38
N GLY A 346 -10.49 26.39 2.28
CA GLY A 346 -9.04 26.18 2.26
C GLY A 346 -8.26 27.18 3.10
N LYS A 347 -6.99 26.83 3.39
CA LYS A 347 -6.06 27.72 4.08
C LYS A 347 -5.48 28.75 3.11
N ASP A 348 -5.45 30.01 3.55
CA ASP A 348 -4.93 31.11 2.76
C ASP A 348 -3.40 31.01 2.60
N TYR A 349 -2.91 31.28 1.40
CA TYR A 349 -1.49 31.44 1.11
C TYR A 349 -1.30 32.56 0.06
N ILE A 350 -0.14 33.19 0.06
CA ILE A 350 0.16 34.32 -0.79
C ILE A 350 1.05 33.89 -1.94
N ILE A 351 0.66 34.20 -3.17
CA ILE A 351 1.51 34.09 -4.36
C ILE A 351 1.97 35.47 -4.81
N LYS A 352 3.18 35.56 -5.36
CA LYS A 352 3.69 36.78 -5.96
C LYS A 352 3.44 36.76 -7.46
N LYS A 353 2.76 37.81 -7.97
CA LYS A 353 2.51 38.01 -9.41
C LYS A 353 3.54 38.91 -10.08
N GLY A 354 4.28 39.69 -9.30
CA GLY A 354 5.28 40.62 -9.76
C GLY A 354 6.06 41.23 -8.59
N ARG A 355 6.90 42.23 -8.86
CA ARG A 355 7.78 42.83 -7.84
C ARG A 355 7.02 43.39 -6.63
N ASN A 356 5.80 43.91 -6.88
CA ASN A 356 4.96 44.56 -5.86
C ASN A 356 3.51 44.03 -5.87
N GLU A 357 3.22 42.96 -6.61
CA GLU A 357 1.88 42.41 -6.71
C GLU A 357 1.82 41.03 -6.07
N SER A 358 0.83 40.85 -5.22
CA SER A 358 0.54 39.56 -4.59
C SER A 358 -0.95 39.22 -4.70
N GLU A 359 -1.27 37.95 -4.70
CA GLU A 359 -2.63 37.44 -4.65
C GLU A 359 -2.74 36.44 -3.50
N THR A 360 -3.83 36.50 -2.76
CA THR A 360 -4.18 35.50 -1.76
C THR A 360 -5.01 34.42 -2.44
N LYS A 361 -4.57 33.17 -2.32
CA LYS A 361 -5.29 31.98 -2.76
C LYS A 361 -5.59 31.07 -1.59
N GLN A 362 -6.48 30.13 -1.80
CA GLN A 362 -6.82 29.10 -0.82
C GLN A 362 -6.52 27.71 -1.38
N ILE A 363 -6.13 26.79 -0.48
CA ILE A 363 -5.85 25.41 -0.81
C ILE A 363 -6.10 24.53 0.41
N ASP A 364 -6.32 23.23 0.19
CA ASP A 364 -6.34 22.24 1.27
C ASP A 364 -5.09 22.39 2.16
N PRO A 365 -5.25 22.54 3.48
CA PRO A 365 -4.10 22.77 4.37
C PRO A 365 -3.08 21.62 4.35
N ARG A 366 -3.47 20.38 4.01
CA ARG A 366 -2.56 19.24 3.86
C ARG A 366 -1.56 19.44 2.71
N CYS A 367 -1.96 20.16 1.65
CA CYS A 367 -1.06 20.52 0.57
C CYS A 367 0.15 21.35 1.08
N LEU A 368 -0.10 22.28 1.99
CA LEU A 368 0.95 23.12 2.59
C LEU A 368 1.95 22.31 3.45
N VAL A 369 1.52 21.17 3.97
CA VAL A 369 2.36 20.24 4.74
C VAL A 369 3.18 19.35 3.83
N CYS A 370 2.57 18.82 2.76
CA CYS A 370 3.16 17.78 1.92
C CYS A 370 4.03 18.31 0.78
N TRP A 371 3.78 19.51 0.28
CA TRP A 371 4.37 19.99 -0.97
C TRP A 371 5.06 21.33 -0.85
N TYR A 372 6.18 21.48 -1.56
CA TYR A 372 6.75 22.78 -1.83
C TYR A 372 6.00 23.46 -2.99
N ARG A 373 5.94 24.78 -2.97
CA ARG A 373 5.51 25.53 -4.13
C ARG A 373 6.55 25.39 -5.24
N SER A 374 6.13 25.45 -6.50
CA SER A 374 7.05 25.44 -7.64
C SER A 374 8.10 26.55 -7.49
N ASN A 375 9.33 26.28 -7.91
CA ASN A 375 10.50 27.16 -7.81
C ASN A 375 10.96 27.48 -6.37
N MET A 376 10.45 26.82 -5.34
CA MET A 376 10.95 26.94 -3.97
C MET A 376 11.82 25.74 -3.61
N THR A 377 13.12 25.85 -3.79
CA THR A 377 14.10 24.98 -3.12
C THR A 377 14.63 25.67 -1.86
N ALA A 378 15.17 24.92 -0.91
CA ALA A 378 15.81 25.50 0.26
C ALA A 378 16.92 26.51 -0.13
N SER A 379 17.63 26.29 -1.24
CA SER A 379 18.63 27.20 -1.80
C SER A 379 18.04 28.47 -2.41
N THR A 380 16.85 28.40 -3.02
CA THR A 380 16.17 29.60 -3.56
C THR A 380 15.53 30.46 -2.47
N LEU A 381 15.10 29.86 -1.37
CA LEU A 381 14.69 30.60 -0.17
C LEU A 381 15.84 31.42 0.44
N ALA A 382 17.06 30.87 0.43
CA ALA A 382 18.25 31.54 0.96
C ALA A 382 18.81 32.63 0.02
N SER A 383 18.56 32.54 -1.28
CA SER A 383 19.15 33.45 -2.28
C SER A 383 18.34 34.71 -2.56
N GLY A 384 17.15 34.87 -1.99
CA GLY A 384 16.29 36.07 -2.23
C GLY A 384 15.78 36.20 -3.67
N GLN A 385 15.98 35.21 -4.51
CA GLN A 385 15.39 35.17 -5.84
C GLN A 385 13.91 34.80 -5.72
N ASP A 386 13.08 35.80 -5.62
CA ASP A 386 11.62 35.68 -5.73
C ASP A 386 11.26 35.20 -7.13
N ALA A 387 11.17 33.89 -7.30
CA ALA A 387 10.68 33.35 -8.55
C ALA A 387 9.23 33.82 -8.78
N LEU A 388 8.95 34.26 -10.00
CA LEU A 388 7.63 34.73 -10.47
C LEU A 388 6.53 33.63 -10.43
N ARG A 389 6.85 32.44 -9.95
CA ARG A 389 5.95 31.29 -9.84
C ARG A 389 6.08 30.65 -8.46
N ASN A 390 5.32 31.14 -7.53
CA ASN A 390 5.31 30.69 -6.15
C ASN A 390 3.95 30.05 -5.82
N ASP A 391 3.53 29.11 -6.66
CA ASP A 391 2.26 28.41 -6.55
C ASP A 391 2.45 26.89 -6.55
N PHE A 392 1.43 26.12 -6.16
CA PHE A 392 1.42 24.70 -6.33
C PHE A 392 1.08 24.36 -7.78
N VAL A 393 1.92 23.55 -8.40
CA VAL A 393 1.81 23.16 -9.82
C VAL A 393 1.98 21.66 -9.96
N GLY A 394 0.96 20.99 -10.45
CA GLY A 394 0.96 19.58 -10.77
C GLY A 394 1.42 19.29 -12.20
N CYS A 395 2.00 18.12 -12.39
CA CYS A 395 2.37 17.56 -13.69
C CYS A 395 1.33 16.54 -14.14
N GLU A 396 1.02 16.53 -15.43
CA GLU A 396 0.14 15.52 -16.02
C GLU A 396 0.84 14.15 -16.09
N ARG A 397 0.10 13.09 -15.80
CA ARG A 397 0.61 11.72 -15.84
C ARG A 397 0.79 11.22 -17.29
N GLY A 398 1.86 10.47 -17.54
CA GLY A 398 2.16 9.96 -18.88
C GLY A 398 2.54 11.05 -19.88
N ALA A 399 2.91 12.25 -19.41
CA ALA A 399 3.40 13.31 -20.27
C ALA A 399 4.82 12.99 -20.79
N GLN A 400 5.08 13.34 -22.02
CA GLN A 400 6.34 13.11 -22.72
C GLN A 400 6.97 14.45 -23.11
N ALA A 401 8.30 14.48 -23.31
CA ALA A 401 8.89 15.62 -23.96
C ALA A 401 8.37 15.75 -25.42
N PRO A 402 8.00 16.95 -25.92
CA PRO A 402 8.16 18.28 -25.31
C PRO A 402 7.01 18.73 -24.39
N ASP A 403 6.03 17.88 -24.10
CA ASP A 403 4.81 18.26 -23.39
C ASP A 403 5.09 18.71 -21.96
N ILE A 404 6.13 18.16 -21.34
CA ILE A 404 6.55 18.51 -19.98
C ILE A 404 7.91 19.18 -19.96
N SER A 405 8.09 20.03 -18.97
CA SER A 405 9.39 20.63 -18.68
C SER A 405 10.24 19.67 -17.86
N MET A 406 11.49 19.48 -18.27
CA MET A 406 12.51 18.76 -17.51
C MET A 406 13.04 19.56 -16.31
N ASP A 407 12.67 20.84 -16.17
CA ASP A 407 13.05 21.65 -15.04
C ASP A 407 12.24 21.19 -13.80
N PRO A 408 12.88 20.53 -12.82
CA PRO A 408 12.19 20.07 -11.62
C PRO A 408 11.57 21.20 -10.81
N LEU A 409 12.05 22.44 -11.00
CA LEU A 409 11.51 23.62 -10.32
C LEU A 409 10.18 24.12 -10.92
N LYS A 410 9.75 23.59 -12.06
CA LYS A 410 8.47 23.94 -12.65
C LYS A 410 7.28 23.34 -11.91
N TYR A 411 7.47 22.18 -11.28
CA TYR A 411 6.43 21.46 -10.56
C TYR A 411 6.68 21.47 -9.06
N SER A 412 5.64 21.20 -8.30
CA SER A 412 5.72 21.08 -6.84
C SER A 412 6.36 19.76 -6.45
N LEU A 413 7.45 19.84 -5.71
CA LEU A 413 8.15 18.69 -5.12
C LEU A 413 7.56 18.37 -3.75
N THR A 414 7.71 17.13 -3.30
CA THR A 414 7.42 16.76 -1.92
C THR A 414 8.26 17.60 -0.96
N ARG A 415 7.65 17.98 0.15
CA ARG A 415 8.30 18.78 1.18
C ARG A 415 9.27 17.94 2.00
N THR A 416 10.43 17.68 1.42
CA THR A 416 11.52 16.94 2.01
C THR A 416 12.70 17.88 2.23
N VAL A 417 13.55 17.55 3.17
CA VAL A 417 14.77 18.33 3.33
C VAL A 417 15.87 17.73 2.48
N LYS A 418 16.40 18.56 1.62
CA LYS A 418 17.40 18.21 0.61
C LYS A 418 18.80 17.93 1.17
N ASP A 419 19.09 18.38 2.36
CA ASP A 419 20.44 18.30 2.93
C ASP A 419 20.50 17.13 3.90
N GLY A 420 21.25 16.09 3.55
CA GLY A 420 21.54 14.86 4.28
C GLY A 420 21.81 14.94 5.80
N ALA A 421 21.40 16.02 6.42
CA ALA A 421 21.34 16.29 7.84
C ALA A 421 19.94 15.97 8.41
N SER A 422 19.35 14.84 7.99
CA SER A 422 18.02 14.43 8.44
C SER A 422 17.88 14.24 9.96
N LYS A 423 18.98 14.19 10.69
CA LYS A 423 18.97 14.12 12.15
C LYS A 423 18.50 15.38 12.86
N ASP A 424 18.60 16.52 12.20
CA ASP A 424 18.30 17.84 12.76
C ASP A 424 17.00 18.47 12.23
N LEU A 425 16.17 17.66 11.53
CA LEU A 425 14.91 18.13 11.04
C LEU A 425 13.89 18.15 12.17
N PRO A 426 13.14 19.26 12.32
CA PRO A 426 12.02 19.25 13.22
C PRO A 426 11.09 18.07 12.93
N ASP A 427 10.52 17.47 13.96
CA ASP A 427 9.56 16.36 13.86
C ASP A 427 8.31 16.71 13.04
N ASP A 428 8.15 18.00 12.67
CA ASP A 428 7.06 18.53 11.86
C ASP A 428 7.29 18.39 10.34
N HIS A 429 8.47 17.96 9.87
CA HIS A 429 8.67 17.64 8.46
C HIS A 429 8.03 16.33 8.08
N TRP A 430 6.96 16.42 7.29
CA TRP A 430 6.12 15.28 6.94
C TRP A 430 6.87 14.14 6.25
N PHE A 431 7.86 14.42 5.43
CA PHE A 431 8.71 13.43 4.76
C PHE A 431 10.11 13.37 5.37
N ASN A 432 10.18 13.24 6.67
CA ASN A 432 11.43 12.94 7.37
C ASN A 432 11.75 11.45 7.26
N TYR A 433 13.03 11.11 7.18
CA TYR A 433 13.51 9.72 7.15
C TYR A 433 13.09 8.90 8.37
N SER A 434 12.95 9.55 9.51
CA SER A 434 12.53 8.92 10.77
C SER A 434 11.02 8.73 10.92
N ARG A 435 10.22 9.25 9.99
CA ARG A 435 8.76 9.14 10.13
C ARG A 435 8.26 7.72 9.86
N PRO A 436 7.33 7.24 10.70
CA PRO A 436 6.63 5.99 10.41
C PRO A 436 5.89 6.05 9.08
N THR A 437 5.86 4.91 8.38
CA THR A 437 5.01 4.75 7.19
C THR A 437 3.67 4.17 7.60
N VAL A 438 2.58 4.91 7.37
CA VAL A 438 1.21 4.44 7.65
C VAL A 438 0.69 3.66 6.44
N TRP A 439 0.35 2.40 6.67
CA TRP A 439 -0.22 1.49 5.66
C TRP A 439 -1.73 1.39 5.72
N PHE A 440 -2.29 1.65 6.89
CA PHE A 440 -3.73 1.71 7.10
C PHE A 440 -4.00 2.72 8.22
N GLY A 441 -4.69 3.80 7.89
CA GLY A 441 -4.97 4.89 8.84
C GLY A 441 -6.37 4.83 9.44
N TYR A 442 -6.54 5.44 10.61
CA TYR A 442 -7.85 5.61 11.24
C TYR A 442 -8.83 6.40 10.36
N ALA A 443 -8.33 7.44 9.67
CA ALA A 443 -9.13 8.19 8.71
C ALA A 443 -9.75 7.27 7.65
N GLU A 444 -8.98 6.34 7.11
CA GLU A 444 -9.49 5.34 6.17
C GLU A 444 -10.58 4.48 6.80
N SER A 445 -10.36 3.97 8.02
CA SER A 445 -11.37 3.18 8.73
C SER A 445 -12.71 3.92 8.87
N LEU A 446 -12.67 5.25 9.07
CA LEU A 446 -13.89 6.08 9.12
C LEU A 446 -14.55 6.22 7.75
N PHE A 447 -13.81 6.40 6.67
CA PHE A 447 -14.39 6.42 5.32
C PHE A 447 -14.96 5.06 4.90
N LEU A 448 -14.36 3.95 5.31
CA LEU A 448 -14.93 2.62 5.10
C LEU A 448 -16.27 2.46 5.86
N LYS A 449 -16.35 3.00 7.08
CA LYS A 449 -17.62 3.06 7.82
C LYS A 449 -18.65 3.98 7.15
N ALA A 450 -18.21 5.10 6.56
CA ALA A 450 -19.10 5.99 5.79
C ALA A 450 -19.72 5.26 4.60
N GLU A 451 -18.92 4.49 3.85
CA GLU A 451 -19.42 3.69 2.73
C GLU A 451 -20.32 2.54 3.23
N ALA A 452 -19.98 1.85 4.31
CA ALA A 452 -20.81 0.81 4.89
C ALA A 452 -22.18 1.35 5.33
N ALA A 453 -22.21 2.53 5.98
CA ALA A 453 -23.44 3.21 6.34
C ALA A 453 -24.28 3.62 5.10
N LEU A 454 -23.62 4.13 4.05
CA LEU A 454 -24.27 4.47 2.77
C LEU A 454 -24.87 3.24 2.09
N ARG A 455 -24.27 2.07 2.24
CA ARG A 455 -24.79 0.80 1.73
C ARG A 455 -25.92 0.23 2.59
N GLY A 456 -26.17 0.79 3.77
CA GLY A 456 -27.20 0.31 4.71
C GLY A 456 -26.80 -0.99 5.40
N TRP A 457 -25.49 -1.27 5.52
CA TRP A 457 -25.00 -2.43 6.28
C TRP A 457 -25.14 -2.20 7.78
N ALA A 458 -25.30 -3.26 8.54
CA ALA A 458 -25.55 -3.20 9.98
C ALA A 458 -24.32 -3.57 10.81
N GLY A 459 -24.18 -2.91 11.97
CA GLY A 459 -23.11 -3.27 12.90
C GLY A 459 -23.14 -2.43 14.18
N SER A 460 -22.83 -3.05 15.32
CA SER A 460 -22.78 -2.38 16.63
C SER A 460 -21.72 -1.28 16.72
N ASN A 461 -20.68 -1.37 15.87
CA ASN A 461 -19.63 -0.36 15.76
C ASN A 461 -19.93 0.70 14.66
N LEU A 462 -21.15 0.70 14.10
CA LEU A 462 -21.62 1.67 13.12
C LEU A 462 -22.67 2.58 13.81
N THR A 463 -22.22 3.66 14.41
CA THR A 463 -23.02 4.51 15.31
C THR A 463 -23.40 5.87 14.74
N MET A 464 -22.90 6.20 13.54
CA MET A 464 -23.23 7.42 12.81
C MET A 464 -23.74 7.07 11.40
N ASP A 465 -24.38 8.03 10.75
CA ASP A 465 -24.70 7.94 9.33
C ASP A 465 -23.48 8.17 8.42
N ALA A 466 -23.67 8.10 7.12
CA ALA A 466 -22.59 8.26 6.14
C ALA A 466 -21.94 9.65 6.21
N GLU A 467 -22.73 10.73 6.38
CA GLU A 467 -22.19 12.09 6.52
C GLU A 467 -21.38 12.26 7.80
N GLY A 468 -21.85 11.74 8.93
CA GLY A 468 -21.16 11.79 10.21
C GLY A 468 -19.79 11.10 10.14
N TYR A 469 -19.71 9.91 9.56
CA TYR A 469 -18.43 9.21 9.36
C TYR A 469 -17.54 9.92 8.34
N PHE A 470 -18.11 10.48 7.28
CA PHE A 470 -17.37 11.27 6.29
C PHE A 470 -16.67 12.47 6.96
N ARG A 471 -17.40 13.28 7.72
CA ARG A 471 -16.84 14.43 8.48
C ARG A 471 -15.74 13.98 9.44
N ALA A 472 -15.98 12.91 10.18
CA ALA A 472 -15.02 12.34 11.12
C ALA A 472 -13.75 11.85 10.38
N GLY A 473 -13.89 11.24 9.20
CA GLY A 473 -12.77 10.80 8.37
C GLY A 473 -11.89 11.95 7.90
N VAL A 474 -12.51 13.04 7.43
CA VAL A 474 -11.76 14.25 7.05
C VAL A 474 -11.04 14.83 8.27
N LYS A 475 -11.72 14.96 9.43
CA LYS A 475 -11.10 15.46 10.66
C LYS A 475 -9.92 14.60 11.10
N ALA A 476 -10.06 13.27 11.12
CA ALA A 476 -8.99 12.34 11.47
C ALA A 476 -7.78 12.45 10.54
N SER A 477 -8.00 12.69 9.24
CA SER A 477 -6.94 12.98 8.29
C SER A 477 -6.24 14.31 8.60
N MET A 478 -7.01 15.37 8.89
CA MET A 478 -6.43 16.66 9.27
C MET A 478 -5.59 16.56 10.55
N ASP A 479 -6.08 15.82 11.55
CA ASP A 479 -5.37 15.59 12.82
C ASP A 479 -4.07 14.80 12.59
N TYR A 480 -4.09 13.82 11.70
CA TYR A 480 -2.89 13.07 11.34
C TYR A 480 -1.82 13.97 10.72
N TYR A 481 -2.21 14.96 9.93
CA TYR A 481 -1.31 15.97 9.36
C TYR A 481 -1.00 17.14 10.32
N HIS A 482 -1.41 17.06 11.57
CA HIS A 482 -1.25 18.12 12.57
C HIS A 482 -1.78 19.50 12.12
N ILE A 483 -2.86 19.50 11.35
CA ILE A 483 -3.54 20.73 10.95
C ILE A 483 -4.26 21.31 12.16
N ALA A 484 -4.07 22.60 12.42
CA ALA A 484 -4.73 23.28 13.52
C ALA A 484 -6.26 23.16 13.42
N ASP A 485 -6.93 22.94 14.55
CA ASP A 485 -8.39 22.71 14.61
C ASP A 485 -9.19 23.76 13.85
N ALA A 486 -8.85 25.05 13.99
CA ALA A 486 -9.54 26.12 13.29
C ALA A 486 -9.44 26.02 11.76
N ASP A 487 -8.28 25.61 11.23
CA ASP A 487 -8.09 25.40 9.79
C ASP A 487 -8.82 24.13 9.33
N ALA A 488 -8.79 23.09 10.14
CA ALA A 488 -9.51 21.84 9.87
C ALA A 488 -11.02 22.04 9.83
N GLU A 489 -11.58 22.76 10.81
CA GLU A 489 -13.01 23.10 10.86
C GLU A 489 -13.41 24.02 9.70
N LYS A 490 -12.61 25.03 9.39
CA LYS A 490 -12.84 25.89 8.22
C LYS A 490 -12.89 25.08 6.93
N TYR A 491 -11.95 24.15 6.76
CA TYR A 491 -11.92 23.27 5.59
C TYR A 491 -13.15 22.36 5.53
N ILE A 492 -13.49 21.67 6.62
CA ILE A 492 -14.63 20.76 6.68
C ILE A 492 -15.94 21.49 6.39
N ASN A 493 -16.14 22.66 7.00
CA ASN A 493 -17.35 23.47 6.79
C ASN A 493 -17.46 24.01 5.35
N GLY A 494 -16.34 24.16 4.65
CA GLY A 494 -16.29 24.59 3.26
C GLY A 494 -16.36 23.43 2.23
N ILE A 495 -16.41 22.16 2.65
CA ILE A 495 -16.45 21.02 1.70
C ILE A 495 -17.69 21.15 0.80
N VAL A 496 -17.44 21.11 -0.52
CA VAL A 496 -18.48 21.30 -1.54
C VAL A 496 -19.61 20.28 -1.38
N ALA A 497 -19.26 18.99 -1.25
CA ALA A 497 -20.25 17.92 -1.11
C ALA A 497 -21.11 17.99 0.16
N LEU A 498 -20.67 18.73 1.19
CA LEU A 498 -21.48 18.99 2.40
C LEU A 498 -22.43 20.17 2.23
N ASN A 499 -22.19 21.06 1.26
CA ASN A 499 -22.90 22.32 1.08
C ASN A 499 -23.78 22.35 -0.19
N ASP A 500 -23.59 21.43 -1.13
CA ASP A 500 -24.34 21.34 -2.39
C ASP A 500 -25.54 20.38 -2.36
N GLY A 501 -25.87 19.86 -1.18
CA GLY A 501 -26.95 18.91 -0.97
C GLY A 501 -26.63 17.47 -1.33
N THR A 502 -25.37 17.11 -1.60
CA THR A 502 -24.98 15.73 -1.95
C THR A 502 -25.48 14.72 -0.92
N PHE A 503 -25.20 14.93 0.37
CA PHE A 503 -25.60 14.00 1.44
C PHE A 503 -27.11 14.00 1.74
N GLN A 504 -27.84 15.00 1.31
CA GLN A 504 -29.31 15.11 1.46
C GLN A 504 -30.07 14.68 0.21
N SER A 505 -29.39 14.46 -0.92
CA SER A 505 -29.99 14.21 -2.23
C SER A 505 -30.68 12.84 -2.36
N GLY A 506 -30.26 11.85 -1.55
CA GLY A 506 -30.60 10.45 -1.76
C GLY A 506 -29.84 9.80 -2.94
N ASP A 507 -29.00 10.55 -3.64
CA ASP A 507 -28.16 10.05 -4.73
C ASP A 507 -26.91 9.35 -4.12
N ARG A 508 -26.99 8.03 -4.04
CA ARG A 508 -25.95 7.19 -3.44
C ARG A 508 -24.63 7.25 -4.21
N GLU A 509 -24.68 7.44 -5.54
CA GLU A 509 -23.46 7.55 -6.36
C GLU A 509 -22.70 8.85 -6.05
N ARG A 510 -23.41 9.99 -5.98
CA ARG A 510 -22.76 11.26 -5.59
C ARG A 510 -22.17 11.22 -4.18
N MET A 511 -22.88 10.58 -3.24
CA MET A 511 -22.35 10.38 -1.88
C MET A 511 -21.11 9.49 -1.91
N LEU A 512 -21.11 8.40 -2.68
CA LEU A 512 -19.97 7.50 -2.81
C LEU A 512 -18.77 8.24 -3.44
N GLU A 513 -18.98 9.01 -4.49
CA GLU A 513 -17.94 9.84 -5.10
C GLU A 513 -17.27 10.76 -4.08
N ALA A 514 -18.07 11.44 -3.25
CA ALA A 514 -17.55 12.29 -2.19
C ALA A 514 -16.74 11.50 -1.15
N ILE A 515 -17.26 10.37 -0.69
CA ILE A 515 -16.60 9.52 0.30
C ILE A 515 -15.28 8.98 -0.24
N ILE A 516 -15.27 8.41 -1.44
CA ILE A 516 -14.07 7.80 -2.01
C ILE A 516 -13.02 8.85 -2.37
N THR A 517 -13.44 10.02 -2.89
CA THR A 517 -12.51 11.11 -3.20
C THR A 517 -11.79 11.61 -1.94
N HIS A 518 -12.51 11.80 -0.84
CA HIS A 518 -11.88 12.23 0.41
C HIS A 518 -11.11 11.10 1.11
N LYS A 519 -11.54 9.83 0.98
CA LYS A 519 -10.74 8.67 1.37
C LYS A 519 -9.42 8.65 0.61
N TRP A 520 -9.46 8.80 -0.71
CA TRP A 520 -8.28 8.84 -1.57
C TRP A 520 -7.29 9.93 -1.13
N MET A 521 -7.80 11.14 -0.80
CA MET A 521 -6.97 12.20 -0.22
C MET A 521 -6.36 11.82 1.15
N ALA A 522 -7.11 11.09 1.97
CA ALA A 522 -6.68 10.73 3.32
C ALA A 522 -5.68 9.58 3.37
N VAL A 523 -5.73 8.66 2.40
CA VAL A 523 -4.79 7.51 2.34
C VAL A 523 -3.49 7.86 1.61
N PHE A 524 -3.35 9.05 1.01
CA PHE A 524 -2.07 9.51 0.51
C PHE A 524 -0.99 9.39 1.61
N PRO A 525 0.21 8.86 1.34
CA PRO A 525 0.77 8.47 0.03
C PRO A 525 0.60 6.99 -0.35
N ASN A 526 -0.32 6.24 0.25
CA ASN A 526 -0.50 4.82 -0.05
C ASN A 526 -1.17 4.61 -1.42
N GLY A 527 -0.35 4.61 -2.48
CA GLY A 527 -0.81 4.39 -3.85
C GLY A 527 -1.46 3.03 -4.09
N ASN A 528 -1.14 2.02 -3.29
CA ASN A 528 -1.78 0.69 -3.42
C ASN A 528 -3.28 0.79 -3.18
N GLU A 529 -3.69 1.44 -2.09
CA GLU A 529 -5.09 1.60 -1.74
C GLU A 529 -5.78 2.62 -2.65
N GLY A 530 -5.14 3.77 -2.92
CA GLY A 530 -5.70 4.78 -3.82
C GLY A 530 -5.97 4.26 -5.23
N TRP A 531 -5.06 3.48 -5.80
CA TRP A 531 -5.25 2.85 -7.11
C TRP A 531 -6.31 1.75 -7.09
N ALA A 532 -6.42 1.01 -6.00
CA ALA A 532 -7.44 -0.01 -5.85
C ALA A 532 -8.85 0.58 -5.73
N ASP A 533 -9.03 1.65 -4.95
CA ASP A 533 -10.32 2.36 -4.86
C ASP A 533 -10.75 2.93 -6.22
N PHE A 534 -9.83 3.56 -6.93
CA PHE A 534 -10.08 4.05 -8.28
C PHE A 534 -10.53 2.94 -9.23
N ARG A 535 -9.85 1.79 -9.26
CA ARG A 535 -10.21 0.67 -10.13
C ARG A 535 -11.58 0.08 -9.79
N ARG A 536 -11.92 0.02 -8.49
CA ARG A 536 -13.19 -0.53 -8.01
C ARG A 536 -14.38 0.37 -8.36
N THR A 537 -14.25 1.67 -8.16
CA THR A 537 -15.37 2.61 -8.17
C THR A 537 -15.39 3.60 -9.33
N ASP A 538 -14.26 3.75 -10.04
CA ASP A 538 -13.94 4.86 -10.94
C ASP A 538 -13.84 6.24 -10.25
N TYR A 539 -13.77 6.25 -8.90
CA TYR A 539 -13.55 7.47 -8.10
C TYR A 539 -12.18 7.45 -7.40
N PRO A 540 -11.55 8.64 -7.23
CA PRO A 540 -11.95 9.92 -7.81
C PRO A 540 -11.86 9.92 -9.33
N ALA A 541 -12.50 10.89 -9.99
CA ALA A 541 -12.45 11.03 -11.45
C ALA A 541 -11.08 11.54 -11.90
N LEU A 542 -10.12 10.62 -12.01
CA LEU A 542 -8.75 10.94 -12.42
C LEU A 542 -8.66 11.25 -13.92
N HIS A 543 -7.80 12.19 -14.29
CA HIS A 543 -7.46 12.42 -15.69
C HIS A 543 -6.84 11.19 -16.33
N ASN A 544 -7.13 10.99 -17.60
CA ASN A 544 -6.45 9.96 -18.38
C ASN A 544 -4.96 10.34 -18.55
N GLN A 545 -4.09 9.34 -18.50
CA GLN A 545 -2.68 9.58 -18.87
C GLN A 545 -2.58 10.01 -20.34
N LEU A 546 -1.66 10.93 -20.64
CA LEU A 546 -1.49 11.45 -21.99
C LEU A 546 -0.97 10.41 -22.96
N SER A 547 -0.05 9.55 -22.49
CA SER A 547 0.49 8.43 -23.27
C SER A 547 0.92 7.30 -22.35
N ASN A 548 1.22 6.11 -22.89
CA ASN A 548 1.76 4.99 -22.14
C ASN A 548 2.69 4.11 -23.00
N PHE A 549 3.56 3.39 -22.33
CA PHE A 549 4.49 2.42 -22.93
C PHE A 549 4.09 0.97 -22.67
N SER A 550 2.80 0.69 -22.54
CA SER A 550 2.30 -0.68 -22.30
C SER A 550 2.50 -1.64 -23.49
N GLY A 551 3.04 -1.15 -24.60
CA GLY A 551 3.22 -1.98 -25.81
C GLY A 551 1.94 -2.34 -26.55
N GLY A 552 0.84 -1.65 -26.24
CA GLY A 552 -0.48 -1.89 -26.81
C GLY A 552 -1.44 -2.65 -25.89
N ASP A 553 -0.96 -3.14 -24.75
CA ASP A 553 -1.80 -3.82 -23.73
C ASP A 553 -2.89 -2.89 -23.18
N VAL A 554 -2.57 -1.60 -23.07
CA VAL A 554 -3.49 -0.56 -22.61
C VAL A 554 -3.53 0.54 -23.66
N PRO A 555 -4.68 0.83 -24.29
CA PRO A 555 -4.80 1.96 -25.21
C PRO A 555 -4.47 3.29 -24.53
N ASN A 556 -3.93 4.26 -25.28
CA ASN A 556 -3.70 5.61 -24.79
C ASN A 556 -5.01 6.21 -24.21
N GLY A 557 -4.89 6.92 -23.12
CA GLY A 557 -6.03 7.48 -22.41
C GLY A 557 -6.81 6.47 -21.57
N LYS A 558 -6.37 5.22 -21.48
CA LYS A 558 -6.98 4.20 -20.58
C LYS A 558 -6.03 3.88 -19.44
N GLN A 559 -6.61 3.52 -18.30
CA GLN A 559 -5.86 3.24 -17.07
C GLN A 559 -5.35 1.79 -17.04
N ILE A 560 -4.16 1.60 -16.48
CA ILE A 560 -3.63 0.27 -16.15
C ILE A 560 -4.53 -0.40 -15.12
N LYS A 561 -4.79 -1.69 -15.29
CA LYS A 561 -5.66 -2.50 -14.43
C LYS A 561 -4.89 -3.45 -13.50
N ARG A 562 -3.71 -3.88 -13.92
CA ARG A 562 -2.82 -4.74 -13.13
C ARG A 562 -1.38 -4.62 -13.60
N LEU A 563 -0.44 -5.13 -12.82
CA LEU A 563 0.90 -5.42 -13.31
C LEU A 563 0.96 -6.81 -13.93
N LEU A 564 1.92 -7.01 -14.83
CA LEU A 564 2.22 -8.33 -15.40
C LEU A 564 2.87 -9.23 -14.36
N TYR A 565 2.64 -10.52 -14.45
CA TYR A 565 3.48 -11.49 -13.76
C TYR A 565 4.93 -11.36 -14.25
N PRO A 566 5.93 -11.52 -13.38
CA PRO A 566 7.32 -11.44 -13.81
C PRO A 566 7.70 -12.59 -14.75
N ASN A 567 8.72 -12.37 -15.55
CA ASN A 567 9.20 -13.34 -16.53
C ASN A 567 9.66 -14.66 -15.88
N SER A 568 10.03 -14.65 -14.60
CA SER A 568 10.37 -15.85 -13.82
C SER A 568 9.23 -16.87 -13.78
N GLU A 569 7.96 -16.44 -13.89
CA GLU A 569 6.82 -17.36 -13.92
C GLU A 569 6.83 -18.30 -15.15
N SER A 570 7.61 -17.99 -16.18
CA SER A 570 7.87 -18.92 -17.28
C SER A 570 8.52 -20.24 -16.84
N GLN A 571 9.10 -20.29 -15.64
CA GLN A 571 9.69 -21.49 -15.05
C GLN A 571 8.68 -22.31 -14.24
N ASN A 572 7.55 -21.74 -13.84
CA ASN A 572 6.47 -22.44 -13.17
C ASN A 572 5.66 -23.27 -14.17
N LYS A 573 5.74 -24.59 -14.07
CA LYS A 573 5.03 -25.52 -14.97
C LYS A 573 3.52 -25.37 -14.92
N TYR A 574 2.98 -25.07 -13.73
CA TYR A 574 1.56 -24.79 -13.61
C TYR A 574 1.18 -23.59 -14.48
N TYR A 575 1.87 -22.45 -14.31
CA TYR A 575 1.61 -21.24 -15.10
C TYR A 575 1.75 -21.51 -16.61
N THR A 576 2.81 -22.18 -17.03
CA THR A 576 3.07 -22.44 -18.47
C THR A 576 2.12 -23.47 -19.09
N SER A 577 1.48 -24.32 -18.30
CA SER A 577 0.47 -25.29 -18.78
C SER A 577 -0.96 -24.74 -18.78
N HIS A 578 -1.20 -23.56 -18.18
CA HIS A 578 -2.53 -22.95 -18.09
C HIS A 578 -2.62 -21.71 -18.98
N ALA A 579 -3.08 -21.93 -20.22
CA ALA A 579 -3.16 -20.88 -21.24
C ALA A 579 -4.04 -19.70 -20.81
N GLU A 580 -5.06 -19.91 -19.99
CA GLU A 580 -5.94 -18.89 -19.45
C GLU A 580 -5.23 -17.88 -18.56
N LEU A 581 -4.24 -18.31 -17.76
CA LEU A 581 -3.41 -17.43 -16.96
C LEU A 581 -2.52 -16.55 -17.83
N GLN A 582 -1.94 -17.15 -18.87
CA GLN A 582 -1.08 -16.41 -19.82
C GLN A 582 -1.88 -15.40 -20.63
N GLN A 583 -3.09 -15.74 -21.09
CA GLN A 583 -3.98 -14.84 -21.82
C GLN A 583 -4.44 -13.66 -20.98
N LYS A 584 -4.62 -13.84 -19.68
CA LYS A 584 -4.97 -12.77 -18.75
C LYS A 584 -3.78 -11.89 -18.38
N ASN A 585 -2.55 -12.28 -18.70
CA ASN A 585 -1.35 -11.55 -18.30
C ASN A 585 -1.10 -10.33 -19.19
N THR A 586 -2.02 -9.38 -19.18
CA THR A 586 -1.90 -8.05 -19.81
C THR A 586 -2.21 -6.95 -18.82
N GLN A 587 -1.58 -5.78 -18.98
CA GLN A 587 -1.80 -4.64 -18.08
C GLN A 587 -3.23 -4.07 -18.17
N GLY A 588 -3.97 -4.38 -19.23
CA GLY A 588 -5.36 -3.98 -19.44
C GLY A 588 -6.38 -4.96 -18.85
N THR A 589 -5.96 -6.16 -18.43
CA THR A 589 -6.87 -7.15 -17.85
C THR A 589 -7.35 -6.72 -16.48
N ARG A 590 -8.69 -6.68 -16.29
CA ARG A 590 -9.30 -6.36 -15.01
C ARG A 590 -9.06 -7.46 -13.98
N LEU A 591 -8.95 -7.06 -12.74
CA LEU A 591 -8.96 -7.96 -11.59
C LEU A 591 -10.40 -8.49 -11.37
N TRP A 592 -10.54 -9.60 -10.64
CA TRP A 592 -11.84 -10.21 -10.35
C TRP A 592 -12.84 -9.23 -9.74
N TRP A 593 -12.42 -8.38 -8.82
CA TRP A 593 -13.28 -7.38 -8.18
C TRP A 593 -13.44 -6.07 -8.98
N ASP A 594 -12.63 -5.82 -10.02
CA ASP A 594 -12.73 -4.63 -10.90
C ASP A 594 -13.80 -4.87 -11.97
N VAL A 595 -15.07 -4.85 -11.57
CA VAL A 595 -16.20 -5.12 -12.45
C VAL A 595 -16.53 -3.89 -13.29
N ALA A 596 -16.70 -4.07 -14.60
CA ALA A 596 -17.28 -3.07 -15.47
C ALA A 596 -18.76 -3.38 -15.69
N ASP A 597 -19.59 -2.36 -15.75
CA ASP A 597 -20.87 -2.49 -16.44
C ASP A 597 -20.65 -2.64 -17.94
N THR A 598 -21.65 -3.18 -18.62
CA THR A 598 -21.63 -3.33 -20.06
C THR A 598 -21.27 -2.02 -20.74
N ASN A 599 -20.38 -2.10 -21.73
CA ASN A 599 -20.11 -0.97 -22.59
C ASN A 599 -21.42 -0.46 -23.20
N ASP A 600 -21.52 0.86 -23.42
CA ASP A 600 -22.57 1.40 -24.25
C ASP A 600 -22.45 0.89 -25.71
N ALA A 601 -23.45 1.18 -26.54
CA ALA A 601 -23.50 0.74 -27.95
C ALA A 601 -22.29 1.26 -28.78
N ALA A 602 -21.59 2.31 -28.31
CA ALA A 602 -20.41 2.86 -28.92
C ALA A 602 -19.09 2.25 -28.36
N GLY A 603 -19.18 1.30 -27.41
CA GLY A 603 -18.02 0.67 -26.77
C GLY A 603 -17.36 1.54 -25.71
N ASN A 604 -17.98 2.65 -25.30
CA ASN A 604 -17.48 3.44 -24.18
C ASN A 604 -17.71 2.70 -22.87
N ARG A 605 -16.74 2.80 -21.98
CA ARG A 605 -16.87 2.25 -20.63
C ARG A 605 -17.99 2.97 -19.89
N LEU A 606 -18.98 2.21 -19.47
CA LEU A 606 -19.92 2.66 -18.45
C LEU A 606 -19.25 2.54 -17.08
N LYS A 607 -19.52 3.49 -16.20
CA LYS A 607 -19.09 3.40 -14.79
C LYS A 607 -19.58 2.08 -14.19
N PRO A 608 -18.86 1.48 -13.22
CA PRO A 608 -19.40 0.34 -12.51
C PRO A 608 -20.71 0.73 -11.82
N ASN A 609 -21.65 -0.18 -11.77
CA ASN A 609 -22.81 -0.01 -10.90
C ASN A 609 -22.35 -0.31 -9.46
N ASN A 610 -22.00 0.72 -8.71
CA ASN A 610 -21.45 0.60 -7.36
C ASN A 610 -22.48 0.13 -6.32
N PHE A 611 -23.75 0.03 -6.70
CA PHE A 611 -24.87 -0.36 -5.82
C PHE A 611 -25.74 -1.45 -6.43
N ARG A 612 -25.12 -2.47 -7.01
CA ARG A 612 -25.83 -3.67 -7.50
C ARG A 612 -26.61 -4.37 -6.40
#